data_01f024468197019edbbdfa75150d70b5
#
_entry.id   01f024468197019edbbdfa75150d70b5
#
_cell.length_a   1.000
_cell.length_b   1.000
_cell.length_c   1.000
_cell.angle_alpha   90.00
_cell.angle_beta   90.00
_cell.angle_gamma   90.00
#
_symmetry.space_group_name_H-M   'P 1'
#
loop_
_entity.id
_entity.type
_entity.pdbx_description
1 polymer ?
#
loop_
_entity_poly.entity_id
_entity_poly.type
_entity_poly.pdbx_seq_one_letter_code
_entity_poly.pdbx_strand_id
1 'polypeptide(L)'
;MYSERTNGFDAKIIAENKRIPLLGLTGSMAAGKSTVSAMLAERGFFIVDADKTAHDVIQTEKVLRKLTDAFGEGILDESGNIDRKKLSVCVFGEKKNEVQDKTCPGNAANASAERIAAEKKSRVELLNDIVHPAVIESLFEQAETAKQHPDCPGVVLDVPLLIESGLHKRCDSVILVTANIETRY
;
A
#
# COMPACT_ATOMS: atom_id res chain seq x y z
N MET A 1 -17.04 2.59 -34.97
CA MET A 1 -16.61 1.23 -35.40
C MET A 1 -15.30 0.94 -34.69
N TYR A 2 -15.37 0.56 -33.40
CA TYR A 2 -14.20 0.19 -32.61
C TYR A 2 -13.92 -1.28 -32.90
N SER A 3 -12.81 -1.54 -33.56
CA SER A 3 -12.28 -2.88 -33.82
C SER A 3 -11.95 -3.55 -32.49
N GLU A 4 -12.66 -4.62 -32.16
CA GLU A 4 -12.32 -5.57 -31.11
C GLU A 4 -10.97 -6.20 -31.43
N ARG A 5 -9.89 -5.65 -30.90
CA ARG A 5 -8.68 -6.41 -30.68
C ARG A 5 -8.75 -6.97 -29.24
N THR A 6 -9.49 -8.03 -29.09
CA THR A 6 -9.24 -8.99 -28.03
C THR A 6 -7.86 -9.58 -28.32
N ASN A 7 -6.81 -8.92 -27.81
CA ASN A 7 -5.52 -9.56 -27.68
C ASN A 7 -5.74 -10.70 -26.70
N GLY A 8 -5.90 -11.88 -27.28
CA GLY A 8 -6.02 -13.11 -26.54
C GLY A 8 -4.84 -13.25 -25.58
N PHE A 9 -5.11 -13.00 -24.33
CA PHE A 9 -4.37 -13.62 -23.28
C PHE A 9 -4.76 -15.10 -23.42
N ASP A 10 -3.92 -15.81 -24.15
CA ASP A 10 -4.22 -17.18 -24.57
C ASP A 10 -4.37 -18.03 -23.31
N ALA A 11 -5.59 -18.43 -23.00
CA ALA A 11 -5.88 -19.41 -21.95
C ALA A 11 -5.03 -20.70 -22.15
N LYS A 12 -4.52 -20.91 -23.35
CA LYS A 12 -3.60 -21.97 -23.72
C LYS A 12 -2.21 -21.84 -23.07
N ILE A 13 -1.69 -20.60 -22.91
CA ILE A 13 -0.39 -20.35 -22.24
C ILE A 13 -0.48 -20.65 -20.75
N ILE A 14 -1.65 -20.40 -20.13
CA ILE A 14 -1.93 -20.71 -18.73
C ILE A 14 -2.03 -22.22 -18.51
N ALA A 15 -2.62 -22.95 -19.46
CA ALA A 15 -2.83 -24.40 -19.38
C ALA A 15 -1.51 -25.20 -19.53
N GLU A 16 -0.54 -24.70 -20.27
CA GLU A 16 0.73 -25.42 -20.51
C GLU A 16 1.74 -25.28 -19.36
N ASN A 17 1.67 -24.24 -18.51
CA ASN A 17 2.68 -23.98 -17.48
C ASN A 17 2.21 -24.17 -16.02
N LYS A 18 0.96 -24.47 -15.72
CA LYS A 18 0.39 -24.62 -14.35
C LYS A 18 0.75 -23.49 -13.38
N ARG A 19 1.38 -22.39 -13.85
CA ARG A 19 1.83 -21.27 -13.02
C ARG A 19 0.81 -20.14 -13.09
N ILE A 20 0.15 -19.87 -11.97
CA ILE A 20 -0.78 -18.75 -11.84
C ILE A 20 0.01 -17.44 -11.89
N PRO A 21 -0.24 -16.54 -12.85
CA PRO A 21 0.53 -15.32 -13.04
C PRO A 21 0.28 -14.32 -11.92
N LEU A 22 1.33 -13.59 -11.56
CA LEU A 22 1.30 -12.43 -10.68
C LEU A 22 1.40 -11.17 -11.51
N LEU A 23 0.32 -10.39 -11.58
CA LEU A 23 0.23 -9.16 -12.36
C LEU A 23 0.36 -7.95 -11.44
N GLY A 24 1.20 -6.99 -11.79
CA GLY A 24 1.24 -5.70 -11.12
C GLY A 24 0.28 -4.72 -11.78
N LEU A 25 -0.58 -4.05 -11.02
CA LEU A 25 -1.47 -3.00 -11.51
C LEU A 25 -1.04 -1.66 -10.93
N THR A 26 -0.71 -0.71 -11.79
CA THR A 26 -0.34 0.65 -11.41
C THR A 26 -0.93 1.67 -12.38
N GLY A 27 -0.91 2.93 -11.99
CA GLY A 27 -1.43 4.01 -12.82
C GLY A 27 -1.49 5.32 -12.08
N SER A 28 -1.52 6.41 -12.82
CA SER A 28 -1.61 7.75 -12.24
C SER A 28 -2.95 7.99 -11.55
N MET A 29 -2.97 8.97 -10.66
CA MET A 29 -4.20 9.39 -9.97
C MET A 29 -5.30 9.71 -10.98
N ALA A 30 -6.53 9.28 -10.71
CA ALA A 30 -7.69 9.45 -11.58
C ALA A 30 -7.58 8.79 -12.99
N ALA A 31 -6.65 7.88 -13.22
CA ALA A 31 -6.52 7.16 -14.49
C ALA A 31 -7.52 6.01 -14.69
N GLY A 32 -8.36 5.72 -13.69
CA GLY A 32 -9.31 4.60 -13.75
C GLY A 32 -8.75 3.26 -13.26
N LYS A 33 -7.65 3.26 -12.49
CA LYS A 33 -7.04 2.03 -11.92
C LYS A 33 -8.07 1.18 -11.17
N SER A 34 -8.90 1.79 -10.33
CA SER A 34 -9.95 1.07 -9.58
C SER A 34 -10.98 0.40 -10.49
N THR A 35 -11.31 1.03 -11.62
CA THR A 35 -12.21 0.43 -12.62
C THR A 35 -11.59 -0.81 -13.25
N VAL A 36 -10.30 -0.74 -13.62
CA VAL A 36 -9.57 -1.89 -14.17
C VAL A 36 -9.44 -3.00 -13.14
N SER A 37 -9.14 -2.65 -11.87
CA SER A 37 -9.11 -3.60 -10.75
C SER A 37 -10.43 -4.33 -10.58
N ALA A 38 -11.56 -3.61 -10.61
CA ALA A 38 -12.91 -4.20 -10.54
C ALA A 38 -13.19 -5.13 -11.74
N MET A 39 -12.86 -4.70 -12.95
CA MET A 39 -13.04 -5.52 -14.16
C MET A 39 -12.22 -6.83 -14.12
N LEU A 40 -11.04 -6.81 -13.53
CA LEU A 40 -10.22 -8.01 -13.34
C LEU A 40 -10.82 -8.92 -12.26
N ALA A 41 -11.32 -8.35 -11.17
CA ALA A 41 -12.03 -9.10 -10.13
C ALA A 41 -13.28 -9.82 -10.67
N GLU A 42 -14.09 -9.14 -11.52
CA GLU A 42 -15.25 -9.74 -12.19
C GLU A 42 -14.87 -10.92 -13.11
N ARG A 43 -13.62 -10.96 -13.59
CA ARG A 43 -13.08 -12.08 -14.38
C ARG A 43 -12.44 -13.17 -13.55
N GLY A 44 -12.59 -13.10 -12.22
CA GLY A 44 -12.10 -14.10 -11.29
C GLY A 44 -10.66 -13.90 -10.83
N PHE A 45 -9.97 -12.82 -11.25
CA PHE A 45 -8.64 -12.51 -10.73
C PHE A 45 -8.71 -12.14 -9.26
N PHE A 46 -7.76 -12.63 -8.48
CA PHE A 46 -7.65 -12.25 -7.08
C PHE A 46 -6.90 -10.93 -6.96
N ILE A 47 -7.54 -9.94 -6.33
CA ILE A 47 -6.97 -8.60 -6.16
C ILE A 47 -6.36 -8.48 -4.77
N VAL A 48 -5.07 -8.20 -4.70
CA VAL A 48 -4.34 -7.86 -3.48
C VAL A 48 -4.10 -6.35 -3.49
N ASP A 49 -4.83 -5.64 -2.64
CA ASP A 49 -4.80 -4.18 -2.52
C ASP A 49 -3.76 -3.76 -1.48
N ALA A 50 -2.77 -2.98 -1.91
CA ALA A 50 -1.69 -2.53 -1.03
C ALA A 50 -2.15 -1.54 0.05
N ASP A 51 -3.11 -0.67 -0.26
CA ASP A 51 -3.61 0.31 0.70
C ASP A 51 -4.40 -0.39 1.82
N LYS A 52 -5.22 -1.39 1.46
CA LYS A 52 -5.93 -2.23 2.41
C LYS A 52 -4.95 -3.06 3.24
N THR A 53 -3.99 -3.72 2.59
CA THR A 53 -2.97 -4.52 3.27
C THR A 53 -2.17 -3.66 4.25
N ALA A 54 -1.76 -2.45 3.87
CA ALA A 54 -1.07 -1.52 4.77
C ALA A 54 -1.93 -1.14 5.98
N HIS A 55 -3.26 -0.99 5.79
CA HIS A 55 -4.19 -0.73 6.88
C HIS A 55 -4.24 -1.89 7.88
N ASP A 56 -4.32 -3.12 7.38
CA ASP A 56 -4.46 -4.32 8.21
C ASP A 56 -3.14 -4.65 8.92
N VAL A 57 -2.01 -4.51 8.24
CA VAL A 57 -0.67 -4.83 8.74
C VAL A 57 -0.28 -3.98 9.96
N ILE A 58 -0.63 -2.69 10.01
CA ILE A 58 -0.29 -1.83 11.15
C ILE A 58 -0.98 -2.25 12.44
N GLN A 59 -2.07 -3.03 12.36
CA GLN A 59 -2.81 -3.56 13.51
C GLN A 59 -2.30 -4.94 13.94
N THR A 60 -1.38 -5.55 13.19
CA THR A 60 -0.78 -6.84 13.58
C THR A 60 0.08 -6.66 14.83
N GLU A 61 0.05 -7.63 15.74
CA GLU A 61 0.79 -7.58 17.00
C GLU A 61 2.28 -7.26 16.80
N LYS A 62 2.90 -7.84 15.78
CA LYS A 62 4.32 -7.65 15.43
C LYS A 62 4.63 -6.19 15.06
N VAL A 63 3.79 -5.55 14.23
CA VAL A 63 3.99 -4.17 13.77
C VAL A 63 3.55 -3.19 14.85
N LEU A 64 2.44 -3.46 15.52
CA LEU A 64 1.93 -2.67 16.64
C LEU A 64 2.99 -2.50 17.72
N ARG A 65 3.63 -3.59 18.18
CA ARG A 65 4.72 -3.53 19.17
C ARG A 65 5.87 -2.64 18.69
N LYS A 66 6.35 -2.85 17.45
CA LYS A 66 7.44 -2.04 16.89
C LYS A 66 7.10 -0.54 16.81
N LEU A 67 5.85 -0.23 16.41
CA LEU A 67 5.39 1.15 16.35
C LEU A 67 5.26 1.77 17.75
N THR A 68 4.75 1.01 18.72
CA THR A 68 4.65 1.45 20.11
C THR A 68 6.03 1.68 20.74
N ASP A 69 7.00 0.79 20.46
CA ASP A 69 8.38 0.94 20.91
C ASP A 69 9.05 2.19 20.30
N ALA A 70 8.75 2.48 19.03
CA ALA A 70 9.35 3.60 18.32
C ALA A 70 8.70 4.96 18.61
N PHE A 71 7.38 5.01 18.78
CA PHE A 71 6.59 6.24 18.86
C PHE A 71 5.89 6.44 20.20
N GLY A 72 5.96 5.44 21.09
CA GLY A 72 5.30 5.46 22.41
C GLY A 72 3.83 5.02 22.36
N GLU A 73 3.25 4.76 23.53
CA GLU A 73 1.85 4.31 23.68
C GLU A 73 0.81 5.38 23.30
N GLY A 74 1.23 6.64 23.19
CA GLY A 74 0.35 7.76 22.78
C GLY A 74 -0.29 7.61 21.39
N ILE A 75 0.20 6.67 20.56
CA ILE A 75 -0.36 6.36 19.25
C ILE A 75 -1.52 5.35 19.29
N LEU A 76 -1.86 4.82 20.48
CA LEU A 76 -2.92 3.82 20.66
C LEU A 76 -4.26 4.49 20.96
N ASP A 77 -5.33 3.79 20.55
CA ASP A 77 -6.70 4.07 20.99
C ASP A 77 -7.01 3.39 22.33
N GLU A 78 -8.24 3.56 22.83
CA GLU A 78 -8.70 2.96 24.10
C GLU A 78 -8.77 1.43 24.05
N SER A 79 -8.80 0.85 22.89
CA SER A 79 -8.83 -0.61 22.65
C SER A 79 -7.44 -1.21 22.48
N GLY A 80 -6.37 -0.39 22.52
CA GLY A 80 -4.99 -0.83 22.32
C GLY A 80 -4.59 -1.01 20.86
N ASN A 81 -5.39 -0.54 19.89
CA ASN A 81 -5.08 -0.53 18.47
C ASN A 81 -4.37 0.77 18.07
N ILE A 82 -3.68 0.77 16.92
CA ILE A 82 -3.07 1.99 16.37
C ILE A 82 -4.16 2.98 15.95
N ASP A 83 -4.19 4.14 16.59
CA ASP A 83 -4.96 5.30 16.12
C ASP A 83 -4.16 6.04 15.04
N ARG A 84 -4.60 5.93 13.78
CA ARG A 84 -3.92 6.52 12.62
C ARG A 84 -3.82 8.05 12.71
N LYS A 85 -4.77 8.73 13.37
CA LYS A 85 -4.72 10.18 13.55
C LYS A 85 -3.62 10.54 14.52
N LYS A 86 -3.56 9.86 15.68
CA LYS A 86 -2.51 10.05 16.68
C LYS A 86 -1.13 9.72 16.11
N LEU A 87 -1.00 8.60 15.38
CA LEU A 87 0.24 8.23 14.68
C LEU A 87 0.64 9.29 13.64
N SER A 88 -0.31 9.78 12.84
CA SER A 88 -0.07 10.84 11.87
C SER A 88 0.40 12.13 12.54
N VAL A 89 -0.22 12.56 13.65
CA VAL A 89 0.22 13.72 14.44
C VAL A 89 1.63 13.50 14.98
N CYS A 90 1.93 12.31 15.50
CA CYS A 90 3.24 11.99 16.03
C CYS A 90 4.34 12.03 14.96
N VAL A 91 4.07 11.52 13.75
CA VAL A 91 5.03 11.44 12.64
C VAL A 91 5.16 12.76 11.89
N PHE A 92 4.04 13.41 11.57
CA PHE A 92 4.00 14.60 10.71
C PHE A 92 3.89 15.93 11.47
N GLY A 93 3.60 15.89 12.78
CA GLY A 93 3.30 17.06 13.61
C GLY A 93 1.90 17.61 13.31
N GLU A 94 1.36 18.39 14.21
CA GLU A 94 0.06 19.04 14.02
C GLU A 94 0.09 20.06 12.87
N LYS A 95 -0.93 20.05 12.03
CA LYS A 95 -1.29 21.25 11.28
C LYS A 95 -1.76 22.26 12.34
N LYS A 96 -1.03 23.38 12.48
CA LYS A 96 -1.28 24.45 13.43
C LYS A 96 -2.78 24.65 13.73
N ASN A 97 -3.27 24.07 14.80
CA ASN A 97 -4.38 24.54 15.60
C ASN A 97 -4.20 23.90 16.99
N GLU A 98 -3.99 24.78 17.94
CA GLU A 98 -3.79 24.64 19.37
C GLU A 98 -4.44 23.41 20.02
N VAL A 99 -3.64 22.42 20.42
CA VAL A 99 -3.75 21.75 21.71
C VAL A 99 -2.37 21.13 22.03
N GLN A 100 -1.75 21.54 23.12
CA GLN A 100 -0.52 20.96 23.66
C GLN A 100 -0.83 19.57 24.21
N ASP A 101 -0.57 18.53 23.45
CA ASP A 101 -0.56 17.16 23.99
C ASP A 101 0.90 16.73 24.23
N LYS A 102 1.21 16.43 25.50
CA LYS A 102 2.55 16.17 26.03
C LYS A 102 3.00 14.71 25.84
N THR A 103 2.38 13.94 24.95
CA THR A 103 2.51 12.48 24.91
C THR A 103 3.53 11.92 23.91
N CYS A 104 4.11 12.74 23.01
CA CYS A 104 5.21 12.29 22.16
C CYS A 104 6.56 12.80 22.67
N PRO A 105 7.55 11.94 22.93
CA PRO A 105 8.89 12.39 23.34
C PRO A 105 9.55 13.14 22.16
N GLY A 106 9.78 14.45 22.32
CA GLY A 106 10.53 15.26 21.36
C GLY A 106 10.02 16.65 21.03
N ASN A 107 8.97 17.18 21.70
CA ASN A 107 8.56 18.57 21.53
C ASN A 107 9.40 19.52 22.38
N ALA A 108 10.56 19.94 21.83
CA ALA A 108 11.33 21.06 22.38
C ALA A 108 10.80 22.37 21.78
N ALA A 109 10.20 23.20 22.60
CA ALA A 109 9.54 24.46 22.23
C ALA A 109 10.44 25.56 21.61
N ASN A 110 11.73 25.28 21.31
CA ASN A 110 12.72 26.24 20.79
C ASN A 110 13.63 25.66 19.68
N ALA A 111 13.14 24.68 18.90
CA ALA A 111 13.93 24.15 17.79
C ALA A 111 13.78 25.02 16.55
N SER A 112 14.89 25.29 15.82
CA SER A 112 14.87 25.97 14.52
C SER A 112 14.03 25.16 13.52
N ALA A 113 13.42 25.83 12.53
CA ALA A 113 12.59 25.20 11.51
C ALA A 113 13.32 24.03 10.79
N GLU A 114 14.64 24.14 10.64
CA GLU A 114 15.49 23.09 10.05
C GLU A 114 15.60 21.84 10.92
N ARG A 115 15.72 21.99 12.26
CA ARG A 115 15.75 20.86 13.20
C ARG A 115 14.40 20.14 13.24
N ILE A 116 13.30 20.89 13.25
CA ILE A 116 11.95 20.33 13.19
C ILE A 116 11.74 19.54 11.89
N ALA A 117 12.18 20.07 10.77
CA ALA A 117 12.09 19.40 9.47
C ALA A 117 12.95 18.12 9.40
N ALA A 118 14.16 18.14 9.94
CA ALA A 118 15.05 16.99 10.00
C ALA A 118 14.49 15.89 10.92
N GLU A 119 13.99 16.26 12.09
CA GLU A 119 13.37 15.32 13.04
C GLU A 119 12.11 14.68 12.45
N LYS A 120 11.26 15.44 11.76
CA LYS A 120 10.07 14.95 11.07
C LYS A 120 10.44 14.00 9.94
N LYS A 121 11.48 14.29 9.15
CA LYS A 121 11.96 13.40 8.11
C LYS A 121 12.43 12.07 8.69
N SER A 122 13.19 12.12 9.80
CA SER A 122 13.65 10.92 10.51
C SER A 122 12.49 10.05 11.01
N ARG A 123 11.41 10.66 11.53
CA ARG A 123 10.22 9.91 12.00
C ARG A 123 9.47 9.23 10.85
N VAL A 124 9.36 9.90 9.70
CA VAL A 124 8.75 9.30 8.49
C VAL A 124 9.58 8.12 7.99
N GLU A 125 10.91 8.26 7.97
CA GLU A 125 11.82 7.18 7.58
C GLU A 125 11.67 5.98 8.54
N LEU A 126 11.64 6.23 9.84
CA LEU A 126 11.45 5.18 10.86
C LEU A 126 10.09 4.47 10.71
N LEU A 127 9.01 5.21 10.45
CA LEU A 127 7.70 4.61 10.17
C LEU A 127 7.76 3.70 8.94
N ASN A 128 8.38 4.18 7.87
CA ASN A 128 8.51 3.42 6.63
C ASN A 128 9.36 2.16 6.83
N ASP A 129 10.47 2.25 7.57
CA ASP A 129 11.34 1.11 7.86
C ASP A 129 10.64 0.01 8.66
N ILE A 130 9.66 0.38 9.49
CA ILE A 130 8.85 -0.59 10.25
C ILE A 130 7.72 -1.18 9.39
N VAL A 131 6.99 -0.32 8.66
CA VAL A 131 5.74 -0.71 7.99
C VAL A 131 6.00 -1.33 6.62
N HIS A 132 6.90 -0.78 5.80
CA HIS A 132 7.14 -1.24 4.42
C HIS A 132 7.48 -2.73 4.33
N PRO A 133 8.45 -3.27 5.11
CA PRO A 133 8.78 -4.70 5.01
C PRO A 133 7.59 -5.59 5.35
N ALA A 134 6.82 -5.21 6.37
CA ALA A 134 5.66 -5.98 6.80
C ALA A 134 4.52 -5.96 5.78
N VAL A 135 4.29 -4.82 5.11
CA VAL A 135 3.32 -4.72 4.01
C VAL A 135 3.76 -5.59 2.84
N ILE A 136 5.02 -5.52 2.43
CA ILE A 136 5.55 -6.32 1.32
C ILE A 136 5.40 -7.82 1.63
N GLU A 137 5.78 -8.26 2.84
CA GLU A 137 5.63 -9.64 3.29
C GLU A 137 4.17 -10.09 3.16
N SER A 138 3.24 -9.31 3.71
CA SER A 138 1.80 -9.63 3.68
C SER A 138 1.21 -9.62 2.27
N LEU A 139 1.62 -8.70 1.38
CA LEU A 139 1.18 -8.69 -0.02
C LEU A 139 1.51 -10.01 -0.73
N PHE A 140 2.74 -10.49 -0.55
CA PHE A 140 3.15 -11.73 -1.21
C PHE A 140 2.57 -12.98 -0.53
N GLU A 141 2.37 -12.99 0.78
CA GLU A 141 1.66 -14.07 1.47
C GLU A 141 0.21 -14.19 0.98
N GLN A 142 -0.50 -13.07 0.84
CA GLN A 142 -1.84 -13.05 0.26
C GLN A 142 -1.84 -13.54 -1.19
N ALA A 143 -0.85 -13.11 -1.99
CA ALA A 143 -0.71 -13.55 -3.38
C ALA A 143 -0.46 -15.05 -3.49
N GLU A 144 0.42 -15.61 -2.66
CA GLU A 144 0.71 -17.05 -2.67
C GLU A 144 -0.51 -17.87 -2.16
N THR A 145 -1.23 -17.36 -1.17
CA THR A 145 -2.47 -17.98 -0.70
C THR A 145 -3.53 -18.01 -1.80
N ALA A 146 -3.69 -16.90 -2.52
CA ALA A 146 -4.64 -16.80 -3.62
C ALA A 146 -4.31 -17.76 -4.78
N LYS A 147 -3.03 -17.99 -5.05
CA LYS A 147 -2.57 -18.96 -6.08
C LYS A 147 -2.93 -20.41 -5.74
N GLN A 148 -3.23 -20.72 -4.49
CA GLN A 148 -3.66 -22.07 -4.10
C GLN A 148 -5.12 -22.35 -4.45
N HIS A 149 -5.89 -21.32 -4.80
CA HIS A 149 -7.29 -21.48 -5.18
C HIS A 149 -7.40 -22.12 -6.57
N PRO A 150 -8.16 -23.22 -6.73
CA PRO A 150 -8.16 -24.03 -7.96
C PRO A 150 -8.65 -23.27 -9.20
N ASP A 151 -9.53 -22.27 -9.01
CA ASP A 151 -10.13 -21.49 -10.10
C ASP A 151 -9.51 -20.10 -10.25
N CYS A 152 -8.34 -19.84 -9.66
CA CYS A 152 -7.67 -18.55 -9.77
C CYS A 152 -6.94 -18.42 -11.11
N PRO A 153 -7.39 -17.54 -12.05
CA PRO A 153 -6.72 -17.33 -13.33
C PRO A 153 -5.45 -16.49 -13.19
N GLY A 154 -5.32 -15.73 -12.11
CA GLY A 154 -4.18 -14.87 -11.82
C GLY A 154 -4.40 -14.03 -10.59
N VAL A 155 -3.29 -13.53 -10.03
CA VAL A 155 -3.30 -12.59 -8.89
C VAL A 155 -2.84 -11.23 -9.37
N VAL A 156 -3.53 -10.19 -8.93
CA VAL A 156 -3.21 -8.78 -9.25
C VAL A 156 -2.77 -8.07 -7.99
N LEU A 157 -1.54 -7.56 -7.99
CA LEU A 157 -1.06 -6.62 -6.98
C LEU A 157 -1.46 -5.21 -7.38
N ASP A 158 -2.46 -4.66 -6.71
CA ASP A 158 -2.91 -3.28 -6.89
C ASP A 158 -2.08 -2.35 -6.00
N VAL A 159 -1.02 -1.78 -6.58
CA VAL A 159 -0.04 -0.94 -5.86
C VAL A 159 0.17 0.38 -6.59
N PRO A 160 -0.21 1.53 -6.01
CA PRO A 160 -0.03 2.84 -6.66
C PRO A 160 1.42 3.14 -7.04
N LEU A 161 2.36 2.84 -6.15
CA LEU A 161 3.80 3.07 -6.32
C LEU A 161 4.57 1.79 -6.66
N LEU A 162 4.01 0.94 -7.53
CA LEU A 162 4.55 -0.37 -7.89
C LEU A 162 5.96 -0.29 -8.49
N ILE A 163 6.20 0.71 -9.33
CA ILE A 163 7.50 0.90 -10.01
C ILE A 163 8.53 1.46 -9.03
N GLU A 164 8.15 2.50 -8.30
CA GLU A 164 9.01 3.22 -7.35
C GLU A 164 9.46 2.34 -6.19
N SER A 165 8.57 1.46 -5.71
CA SER A 165 8.88 0.47 -4.67
C SER A 165 9.71 -0.71 -5.17
N GLY A 166 9.89 -0.84 -6.49
CA GLY A 166 10.60 -1.96 -7.11
C GLY A 166 9.83 -3.28 -7.13
N LEU A 167 8.58 -3.31 -6.64
CA LEU A 167 7.75 -4.52 -6.58
C LEU A 167 7.42 -5.08 -7.97
N HIS A 168 7.43 -4.23 -9.02
CA HIS A 168 7.24 -4.65 -10.41
C HIS A 168 8.21 -5.75 -10.85
N LYS A 169 9.42 -5.81 -10.26
CA LYS A 169 10.43 -6.83 -10.56
C LYS A 169 10.03 -8.24 -10.11
N ARG A 170 9.06 -8.34 -9.21
CA ARG A 170 8.53 -9.60 -8.69
C ARG A 170 7.23 -10.03 -9.38
N CYS A 171 6.69 -9.20 -10.29
CA CYS A 171 5.52 -9.51 -11.09
C CYS A 171 5.92 -10.15 -12.42
N ASP A 172 5.09 -11.05 -12.91
CA ASP A 172 5.28 -11.67 -14.23
C ASP A 172 4.99 -10.66 -15.37
N SER A 173 4.07 -9.72 -15.13
CA SER A 173 3.73 -8.62 -16.04
C SER A 173 3.20 -7.41 -15.26
N VAL A 174 3.24 -6.24 -15.90
CA VAL A 174 2.71 -5.00 -15.31
C VAL A 174 1.66 -4.39 -16.23
N ILE A 175 0.52 -4.05 -15.65
CA ILE A 175 -0.57 -3.31 -16.28
C ILE A 175 -0.46 -1.86 -15.85
N LEU A 176 -0.15 -0.96 -16.79
CA LEU A 176 -0.13 0.47 -16.56
C LEU A 176 -1.44 1.09 -17.06
N VAL A 177 -2.24 1.63 -16.15
CA VAL A 177 -3.47 2.34 -16.49
C VAL A 177 -3.18 3.81 -16.71
N THR A 178 -3.53 4.31 -17.89
CA THR A 178 -3.37 5.71 -18.27
C THR A 178 -4.71 6.27 -18.77
N ALA A 179 -4.94 7.56 -18.55
CA ALA A 179 -6.06 8.30 -19.14
C ALA A 179 -5.56 9.61 -19.72
N ASN A 180 -6.24 10.10 -20.77
CA ASN A 180 -5.98 11.42 -21.33
C ASN A 180 -6.22 12.49 -20.26
N ILE A 181 -5.46 13.60 -20.34
CA ILE A 181 -5.58 14.71 -19.38
C ILE A 181 -7.01 15.23 -19.33
N GLU A 182 -7.70 15.28 -20.47
CA GLU A 182 -9.09 15.74 -20.60
C GLU A 182 -10.14 14.85 -19.89
N THR A 183 -9.80 13.58 -19.62
CA THR A 183 -10.68 12.62 -18.92
C THR A 183 -10.39 12.49 -17.44
N ARG A 184 -9.41 13.23 -16.92
CA ARG A 184 -9.02 13.19 -15.48
C ARG A 184 -9.74 14.22 -14.61
N TYR A 185 -10.63 15.06 -15.20
CA TYR A 185 -11.40 16.09 -14.51
C TYR A 185 -12.90 15.83 -14.59
#